data_3c2bbcf789aad8d5abd31d3968375481
#
_entry.id   3c2bbcf789aad8d5abd31d3968375481
#
_cell.length_a   1.000
_cell.length_b   1.000
_cell.length_c   1.000
_cell.angle_alpha   90.00
_cell.angle_beta   90.00
_cell.angle_gamma   90.00
#
_symmetry.space_group_name_H-M   'P 1'
#
loop_
_entity.id
_entity.type
_entity.pdbx_description
1 polymer ?
#
loop_
_entity_poly.entity_id
_entity_poly.type
_entity_poly.pdbx_seq_one_letter_code
_entity_poly.pdbx_strand_id
1 'polypeptide(L)'
;MQNAKLLQNFFAIAYKPPNISSLSFANAIKSGLKSIGFSVKKIGFAGTLDPFAQGMLLLGINGYTKLLPHLEKSYKTYRAVLFLGLESRSLDIENIVKIHEVAPLKNNDIHNAIKDLRGVITYKPPKFSAKHINGTRAYNLMRQGIDFDIKEIKTDIKSLKILNYSHPFLSFEVCVSEGGYVRSIGEMIAKNLDSYGSLCSLERTQEGKWHYHNMCMDYEANRKQNILDCINVPLHIQGVYQNAKVLLLNIKNALNYDTIQLTEYAKVAYNGAKLILNPSLCAKIFDDMSHSKADGKFLECEYVKHSQNMQAAHLESGYKNKEVCPNTPCKDSVSKVMLADFDTHFGIIEIFRDGGVKYILNRIDKC
;
A
#
# COMPACT_ATOMS: atom_id res chain seq x y z
N MET A 1 12.49 1.18 -23.25
CA MET A 1 12.57 2.58 -22.75
C MET A 1 11.68 3.57 -23.51
N GLN A 2 11.55 3.55 -24.84
CA GLN A 2 10.69 4.51 -25.56
C GLN A 2 9.21 4.43 -25.16
N ASN A 3 8.64 3.24 -24.99
CA ASN A 3 7.23 3.06 -24.61
C ASN A 3 6.92 3.48 -23.16
N ALA A 4 7.91 3.39 -22.24
CA ALA A 4 7.70 3.76 -20.84
C ALA A 4 7.61 5.29 -20.62
N LYS A 5 8.26 6.09 -21.48
CA LYS A 5 8.20 7.57 -21.40
C LYS A 5 6.84 8.16 -21.75
N LEU A 6 6.00 7.40 -22.44
CA LEU A 6 4.62 7.77 -22.74
C LEU A 6 3.68 7.58 -21.54
N LEU A 7 4.10 6.82 -20.50
CA LEU A 7 3.30 6.61 -19.32
C LEU A 7 3.17 7.90 -18.51
N GLN A 8 1.95 8.43 -18.41
CA GLN A 8 1.67 9.60 -17.56
C GLN A 8 1.32 9.23 -16.14
N ASN A 9 0.66 8.07 -15.95
CA ASN A 9 0.21 7.57 -14.66
C ASN A 9 0.68 6.13 -14.48
N PHE A 10 1.36 5.83 -13.37
CA PHE A 10 1.82 4.48 -13.09
C PHE A 10 2.10 4.26 -11.60
N PHE A 11 2.13 3.00 -11.17
CA PHE A 11 2.74 2.59 -9.92
C PHE A 11 4.19 2.21 -10.16
N ALA A 12 5.01 2.39 -9.15
CA ALA A 12 6.39 1.96 -9.16
C ALA A 12 6.84 1.45 -7.79
N ILE A 13 7.88 0.63 -7.79
CA ILE A 13 8.61 0.23 -6.59
C ILE A 13 10.04 0.75 -6.71
N ALA A 14 10.53 1.36 -5.64
CA ALA A 14 11.92 1.75 -5.51
C ALA A 14 12.46 1.35 -4.13
N TYR A 15 13.77 1.16 -4.04
CA TYR A 15 14.44 0.86 -2.77
C TYR A 15 14.93 2.15 -2.13
N LYS A 16 14.32 2.53 -1.00
CA LYS A 16 14.73 3.70 -0.21
C LYS A 16 16.02 3.37 0.55
N PRO A 17 17.09 4.13 0.41
CA PRO A 17 18.27 3.99 1.27
C PRO A 17 18.00 4.49 2.69
N PRO A 18 18.83 4.14 3.68
CA PRO A 18 18.75 4.71 5.03
C PRO A 18 19.08 6.20 5.03
N ASN A 19 18.85 6.86 6.16
CA ASN A 19 19.18 8.25 6.46
C ASN A 19 18.47 9.30 5.57
N ILE A 20 17.35 8.94 4.96
CA ILE A 20 16.49 9.86 4.21
C ILE A 20 15.02 9.60 4.51
N SER A 21 14.20 10.63 4.66
CA SER A 21 12.76 10.46 4.83
C SER A 21 12.11 9.87 3.56
N SER A 22 11.02 9.12 3.73
CA SER A 22 10.24 8.60 2.59
C SER A 22 9.78 9.71 1.65
N LEU A 23 9.45 10.89 2.17
CA LEU A 23 9.04 12.06 1.36
C LEU A 23 10.21 12.63 0.55
N SER A 24 11.36 12.81 1.17
CA SER A 24 12.57 13.32 0.49
C SER A 24 13.02 12.35 -0.59
N PHE A 25 12.99 11.04 -0.32
CA PHE A 25 13.31 10.01 -1.31
C PHE A 25 12.31 10.03 -2.48
N ALA A 26 10.99 10.08 -2.21
CA ALA A 26 9.99 10.17 -3.27
C ALA A 26 10.20 11.43 -4.14
N ASN A 27 10.54 12.57 -3.53
CA ASN A 27 10.84 13.79 -4.28
C ASN A 27 12.14 13.66 -5.13
N ALA A 28 13.15 12.95 -4.64
CA ALA A 28 14.34 12.66 -5.44
C ALA A 28 14.01 11.77 -6.64
N ILE A 29 13.19 10.72 -6.46
CA ILE A 29 12.66 9.90 -7.58
C ILE A 29 11.88 10.77 -8.58
N LYS A 30 11.01 11.68 -8.09
CA LYS A 30 10.25 12.59 -8.97
C LYS A 30 11.19 13.44 -9.83
N SER A 31 12.23 14.01 -9.23
CA SER A 31 13.21 14.83 -9.94
C SER A 31 14.01 14.01 -10.94
N GLY A 32 14.46 12.83 -10.55
CA GLY A 32 15.19 11.91 -11.42
C GLY A 32 14.34 11.40 -12.61
N LEU A 33 13.06 11.07 -12.39
CA LEU A 33 12.15 10.69 -13.46
C LEU A 33 11.99 11.84 -14.49
N LYS A 34 11.86 13.09 -14.01
CA LYS A 34 11.78 14.26 -14.88
C LYS A 34 13.05 14.43 -15.71
N SER A 35 14.23 14.27 -15.13
CA SER A 35 15.51 14.42 -15.83
C SER A 35 15.70 13.43 -16.97
N ILE A 36 15.05 12.27 -16.92
CA ILE A 36 15.08 11.27 -18.00
C ILE A 36 13.83 11.32 -18.91
N GLY A 37 13.02 12.37 -18.80
CA GLY A 37 11.97 12.71 -19.75
C GLY A 37 10.55 12.24 -19.41
N PHE A 38 10.29 11.77 -18.15
CA PHE A 38 8.93 11.48 -17.70
C PHE A 38 8.16 12.75 -17.31
N SER A 39 6.87 12.80 -17.65
CA SER A 39 5.99 13.88 -17.19
C SER A 39 5.45 13.61 -15.80
N VAL A 40 6.16 14.05 -14.75
CA VAL A 40 5.76 13.80 -13.35
C VAL A 40 5.35 15.11 -12.66
N LYS A 41 4.06 15.31 -12.49
CA LYS A 41 3.49 16.45 -11.74
C LYS A 41 3.41 16.15 -10.24
N LYS A 42 2.98 14.94 -9.89
CA LYS A 42 2.75 14.52 -8.50
C LYS A 42 3.36 13.13 -8.25
N ILE A 43 3.89 12.93 -7.05
CA ILE A 43 4.31 11.62 -6.55
C ILE A 43 3.74 11.42 -5.14
N GLY A 44 3.36 10.20 -4.82
CA GLY A 44 2.97 9.78 -3.48
C GLY A 44 3.54 8.39 -3.20
N PHE A 45 3.43 7.95 -1.96
CA PHE A 45 3.91 6.62 -1.55
C PHE A 45 2.96 5.97 -0.55
N ALA A 46 2.96 4.65 -0.52
CA ALA A 46 2.25 3.85 0.48
C ALA A 46 3.22 3.39 1.57
N GLY A 47 2.77 3.40 2.83
CA GLY A 47 3.53 2.87 3.96
C GLY A 47 4.85 3.60 4.18
N THR A 48 4.85 4.62 5.03
CA THR A 48 6.06 5.37 5.41
C THR A 48 7.12 4.45 6.00
N LEU A 49 8.37 4.63 5.58
CA LEU A 49 9.56 4.12 6.24
C LEU A 49 10.19 5.23 7.06
N ASP A 50 10.64 4.91 8.27
CA ASP A 50 11.39 5.83 9.12
C ASP A 50 12.69 6.29 8.43
N PRO A 51 13.28 7.44 8.78
CA PRO A 51 14.50 7.93 8.12
C PRO A 51 15.65 6.91 8.18
N PHE A 52 15.91 6.31 9.34
CA PHE A 52 16.98 5.31 9.52
C PHE A 52 16.69 3.99 8.79
N ALA A 53 15.42 3.68 8.51
CA ALA A 53 15.02 2.46 7.83
C ALA A 53 15.31 2.53 6.32
N GLN A 54 15.51 1.36 5.73
CA GLN A 54 15.69 1.18 4.29
C GLN A 54 14.66 0.20 3.71
N GLY A 55 14.66 0.03 2.39
CA GLY A 55 13.89 -1.02 1.73
C GLY A 55 12.83 -0.52 0.78
N MET A 56 11.97 -1.43 0.42
CA MET A 56 10.96 -1.27 -0.60
C MET A 56 9.95 -0.17 -0.26
N LEU A 57 9.70 0.75 -1.21
CA LEU A 57 8.69 1.78 -1.13
C LEU A 57 7.81 1.74 -2.39
N LEU A 58 6.51 1.56 -2.20
CA LEU A 58 5.52 1.64 -3.27
C LEU A 58 5.19 3.11 -3.57
N LEU A 59 5.27 3.47 -4.84
CA LEU A 59 5.07 4.83 -5.33
C LEU A 59 3.87 4.87 -6.28
N GLY A 60 3.10 5.95 -6.20
CA GLY A 60 2.09 6.31 -7.20
C GLY A 60 2.46 7.61 -7.89
N ILE A 61 2.41 7.63 -9.22
CA ILE A 61 2.77 8.77 -10.05
C ILE A 61 1.51 9.39 -10.65
N ASN A 62 1.44 10.72 -10.58
CA ASN A 62 0.35 11.57 -11.09
C ASN A 62 -1.03 11.11 -10.59
N GLY A 63 -1.95 10.73 -11.48
CA GLY A 63 -3.30 10.28 -11.14
C GLY A 63 -3.31 9.05 -10.23
N TYR A 64 -2.31 8.17 -10.32
CA TYR A 64 -2.24 6.96 -9.51
C TYR A 64 -1.93 7.20 -8.04
N THR A 65 -1.53 8.43 -7.65
CA THR A 65 -1.47 8.80 -6.23
C THR A 65 -2.82 8.66 -5.53
N LYS A 66 -3.95 8.78 -6.26
CA LYS A 66 -5.31 8.59 -5.72
C LYS A 66 -5.62 7.12 -5.44
N LEU A 67 -4.92 6.19 -6.10
CA LEU A 67 -5.11 4.75 -5.96
C LEU A 67 -4.29 4.14 -4.81
N LEU A 68 -3.32 4.86 -4.25
CA LEU A 68 -2.49 4.35 -3.13
C LEU A 68 -3.30 3.84 -1.93
N PRO A 69 -4.43 4.47 -1.52
CA PRO A 69 -5.27 3.95 -0.44
C PRO A 69 -5.99 2.64 -0.78
N HIS A 70 -6.07 2.31 -2.06
CA HIS A 70 -6.75 1.12 -2.60
C HIS A 70 -5.80 -0.03 -2.93
N LEU A 71 -4.49 0.16 -2.71
CA LEU A 71 -3.54 -0.94 -2.77
C LEU A 71 -3.89 -1.97 -1.70
N GLU A 72 -3.64 -3.23 -2.00
CA GLU A 72 -3.87 -4.31 -1.06
C GLU A 72 -3.19 -4.02 0.29
N LYS A 73 -3.99 -3.95 1.35
CA LYS A 73 -3.52 -3.78 2.72
C LYS A 73 -3.09 -5.13 3.26
N SER A 74 -1.88 -5.51 2.91
CA SER A 74 -1.33 -6.82 3.21
C SER A 74 -0.25 -6.74 4.27
N TYR A 75 0.20 -7.92 4.66
CA TYR A 75 1.34 -8.05 5.56
C TYR A 75 2.60 -7.48 4.93
N LYS A 76 3.46 -6.93 5.78
CA LYS A 76 4.78 -6.41 5.45
C LYS A 76 5.84 -7.22 6.17
N THR A 77 6.88 -7.61 5.44
CA THR A 77 8.00 -8.34 6.03
C THR A 77 9.20 -7.41 6.18
N TYR A 78 9.79 -7.48 7.35
CA TYR A 78 10.95 -6.67 7.71
C TYR A 78 12.06 -7.55 8.26
N ARG A 79 13.30 -7.16 7.98
CA ARG A 79 14.50 -7.59 8.69
C ARG A 79 14.98 -6.45 9.57
N ALA A 80 15.30 -6.75 10.80
CA ALA A 80 15.70 -5.75 11.77
C ALA A 80 16.89 -6.25 12.60
N VAL A 81 17.69 -5.30 13.08
CA VAL A 81 18.73 -5.54 14.06
C VAL A 81 18.41 -4.73 15.31
N LEU A 82 18.19 -5.45 16.40
CA LEU A 82 18.01 -4.91 17.73
C LEU A 82 19.36 -4.81 18.43
N PHE A 83 19.69 -3.65 18.92
CA PHE A 83 20.83 -3.42 19.80
C PHE A 83 20.36 -3.50 21.25
N LEU A 84 20.69 -4.59 21.93
CA LEU A 84 20.41 -4.80 23.35
C LEU A 84 21.25 -3.86 24.22
N GLY A 85 20.62 -3.26 25.22
CA GLY A 85 21.22 -2.22 26.05
C GLY A 85 21.03 -0.80 25.50
N LEU A 86 20.61 -0.62 24.25
CA LEU A 86 20.39 0.71 23.68
C LEU A 86 19.04 1.27 24.15
N GLU A 87 19.08 2.31 24.99
CA GLU A 87 17.92 3.09 25.39
C GLU A 87 17.75 4.28 24.43
N SER A 88 16.59 4.38 23.75
CA SER A 88 16.26 5.48 22.86
C SER A 88 14.80 5.88 22.99
N ARG A 89 14.51 7.20 22.96
CA ARG A 89 13.14 7.72 23.01
C ARG A 89 12.33 7.39 21.76
N SER A 90 12.99 7.22 20.62
CA SER A 90 12.37 6.86 19.35
C SER A 90 12.36 5.36 19.06
N LEU A 91 12.97 4.55 19.94
CA LEU A 91 13.17 3.10 19.78
C LEU A 91 14.02 2.75 18.54
N ASP A 92 14.88 3.69 18.12
CA ASP A 92 15.83 3.59 17.03
C ASP A 92 17.10 4.40 17.36
N ILE A 93 18.01 4.53 16.40
CA ILE A 93 19.31 5.22 16.57
C ILE A 93 19.25 6.75 16.54
N GLU A 94 18.06 7.38 16.38
CA GLU A 94 17.99 8.84 16.20
C GLU A 94 17.96 9.60 17.52
N ASN A 95 17.35 9.06 18.59
CA ASN A 95 17.16 9.75 19.86
C ASN A 95 17.69 8.93 21.04
N ILE A 96 18.97 8.57 20.95
CA ILE A 96 19.66 7.77 21.95
C ILE A 96 19.75 8.54 23.27
N VAL A 97 19.42 7.88 24.38
CA VAL A 97 19.50 8.39 25.74
C VAL A 97 20.75 7.84 26.41
N LYS A 98 20.93 6.49 26.37
CA LYS A 98 22.00 5.80 27.05
C LYS A 98 22.26 4.43 26.43
N ILE A 99 23.46 3.92 26.62
CA ILE A 99 23.80 2.53 26.36
C ILE A 99 24.08 1.87 27.71
N HIS A 100 23.30 0.83 28.03
CA HIS A 100 23.44 0.02 29.24
C HIS A 100 24.29 -1.21 28.90
N GLU A 101 25.09 -1.63 29.84
CA GLU A 101 25.80 -2.88 29.74
C GLU A 101 24.83 -4.06 29.86
N VAL A 102 24.98 -5.04 29.00
CA VAL A 102 24.14 -6.26 28.97
C VAL A 102 25.06 -7.46 28.89
N ALA A 103 24.84 -8.46 29.73
CA ALA A 103 25.57 -9.71 29.63
C ALA A 103 25.15 -10.51 28.39
N PRO A 104 26.05 -11.32 27.80
CA PRO A 104 25.70 -12.24 26.73
C PRO A 104 24.55 -13.17 27.12
N LEU A 105 23.57 -13.31 26.22
CA LEU A 105 22.36 -14.10 26.44
C LEU A 105 22.51 -15.52 25.90
N LYS A 106 21.78 -16.46 26.51
CA LYS A 106 21.69 -17.83 26.01
C LYS A 106 20.63 -17.89 24.90
N ASN A 107 20.85 -18.77 23.90
CA ASN A 107 19.91 -18.94 22.79
C ASN A 107 18.50 -19.31 23.26
N ASN A 108 18.35 -20.10 24.30
CA ASN A 108 17.05 -20.47 24.86
C ASN A 108 16.28 -19.26 25.37
N ASP A 109 16.94 -18.31 26.04
CA ASP A 109 16.31 -17.10 26.57
C ASP A 109 15.79 -16.22 25.42
N ILE A 110 16.59 -16.09 24.35
CA ILE A 110 16.21 -15.36 23.15
C ILE A 110 14.99 -15.97 22.47
N HIS A 111 14.95 -17.31 22.33
CA HIS A 111 13.80 -17.99 21.73
C HIS A 111 12.55 -17.87 22.59
N ASN A 112 12.68 -17.94 23.90
CA ASN A 112 11.56 -17.75 24.83
C ASN A 112 11.01 -16.31 24.76
N ALA A 113 11.88 -15.29 24.62
CA ALA A 113 11.49 -13.89 24.56
C ALA A 113 10.57 -13.54 23.37
N ILE A 114 10.61 -14.32 22.30
CA ILE A 114 9.77 -14.09 21.09
C ILE A 114 8.54 -14.98 21.02
N LYS A 115 8.44 -16.00 21.88
CA LYS A 115 7.42 -17.07 21.77
C LYS A 115 6.00 -16.52 21.78
N ASP A 116 5.71 -15.59 22.69
CA ASP A 116 4.38 -15.04 22.94
C ASP A 116 4.09 -13.78 22.12
N LEU A 117 5.01 -13.37 21.24
CA LEU A 117 4.84 -12.21 20.35
C LEU A 117 4.22 -12.56 18.99
N ARG A 118 3.78 -13.80 18.77
CA ARG A 118 3.07 -14.22 17.56
C ARG A 118 1.56 -14.09 17.71
N GLY A 119 0.87 -13.84 16.59
CA GLY A 119 -0.57 -13.59 16.56
C GLY A 119 -0.92 -12.14 16.84
N VAL A 120 -2.13 -11.89 17.31
CA VAL A 120 -2.63 -10.52 17.53
C VAL A 120 -2.15 -10.01 18.87
N ILE A 121 -1.34 -8.97 18.83
CA ILE A 121 -0.83 -8.26 20.03
C ILE A 121 -1.39 -6.85 20.11
N THR A 122 -1.53 -6.34 21.33
CA THR A 122 -1.99 -4.96 21.63
C THR A 122 -0.89 -4.21 22.34
N TYR A 123 -0.54 -3.04 21.81
CA TYR A 123 0.53 -2.20 22.38
C TYR A 123 0.38 -0.72 22.01
N LYS A 124 1.04 0.17 22.74
CA LYS A 124 1.13 1.58 22.39
C LYS A 124 2.20 1.79 21.31
N PRO A 125 1.87 2.41 20.15
CA PRO A 125 2.86 2.72 19.12
C PRO A 125 3.89 3.74 19.63
N PRO A 126 5.07 3.86 18.99
CA PRO A 126 6.08 4.83 19.40
C PRO A 126 5.54 6.26 19.31
N LYS A 127 5.85 7.12 20.30
CA LYS A 127 5.49 8.55 20.24
C LYS A 127 6.14 9.27 19.05
N PHE A 128 7.34 8.86 18.63
CA PHE A 128 7.99 9.30 17.39
C PHE A 128 7.42 8.54 16.17
N SER A 129 6.16 8.84 15.80
CA SER A 129 5.49 8.20 14.66
C SER A 129 4.77 9.20 13.76
N ALA A 130 4.41 8.77 12.54
CA ALA A 130 3.65 9.57 11.61
C ALA A 130 2.14 9.63 11.94
N LYS A 131 1.70 9.03 13.06
CA LYS A 131 0.30 9.04 13.50
C LYS A 131 -0.16 10.47 13.77
N HIS A 132 -1.42 10.79 13.48
CA HIS A 132 -1.99 12.09 13.80
C HIS A 132 -2.62 12.06 15.18
N ILE A 133 -2.30 13.09 15.97
CA ILE A 133 -2.87 13.39 17.27
C ILE A 133 -3.46 14.81 17.17
N ASN A 134 -4.78 14.93 17.26
CA ASN A 134 -5.48 16.20 17.14
C ASN A 134 -5.06 17.03 15.90
N GLY A 135 -4.93 16.36 14.75
CA GLY A 135 -4.55 17.01 13.48
C GLY A 135 -3.04 17.21 13.26
N THR A 136 -2.22 17.06 14.31
CA THR A 136 -0.75 17.21 14.21
C THR A 136 -0.06 15.85 14.23
N ARG A 137 1.03 15.71 13.49
CA ARG A 137 1.84 14.48 13.51
C ARG A 137 2.52 14.28 14.86
N ALA A 138 2.44 13.07 15.42
CA ALA A 138 2.99 12.74 16.73
C ALA A 138 4.49 13.08 16.85
N TYR A 139 5.30 12.81 15.81
CA TYR A 139 6.72 13.18 15.83
C TYR A 139 6.97 14.69 15.91
N ASN A 140 6.06 15.53 15.40
CA ASN A 140 6.19 17.01 15.52
C ASN A 140 5.92 17.46 16.95
N LEU A 141 4.92 16.88 17.63
CA LEU A 141 4.63 17.16 19.02
C LEU A 141 5.82 16.77 19.91
N MET A 142 6.41 15.59 19.66
CA MET A 142 7.61 15.16 20.41
C MET A 142 8.81 16.08 20.21
N ARG A 143 9.05 16.59 18.99
CA ARG A 143 10.12 17.58 18.73
C ARG A 143 9.90 18.91 19.44
N GLN A 144 8.65 19.27 19.67
CA GLN A 144 8.27 20.47 20.44
C GLN A 144 8.29 20.25 21.95
N GLY A 145 8.63 19.04 22.42
CA GLY A 145 8.60 18.70 23.84
C GLY A 145 7.19 18.54 24.41
N ILE A 146 6.16 18.49 23.57
CA ILE A 146 4.77 18.33 23.97
C ILE A 146 4.50 16.85 24.21
N ASP A 147 4.17 16.50 25.44
CA ASP A 147 3.75 15.12 25.77
C ASP A 147 2.27 14.90 25.46
N PHE A 148 1.92 13.68 25.07
CA PHE A 148 0.57 13.27 24.75
C PHE A 148 0.38 11.78 24.98
N ASP A 149 -0.84 11.37 25.26
CA ASP A 149 -1.18 9.96 25.29
C ASP A 149 -1.48 9.44 23.88
N ILE A 150 -1.05 8.21 23.60
CA ILE A 150 -1.26 7.54 22.32
C ILE A 150 -2.07 6.26 22.55
N LYS A 151 -3.18 6.15 21.81
CA LYS A 151 -4.06 4.99 21.92
C LYS A 151 -3.36 3.73 21.45
N GLU A 152 -3.61 2.65 22.15
CA GLU A 152 -3.16 1.33 21.78
C GLU A 152 -3.64 0.94 20.38
N ILE A 153 -2.88 0.11 19.73
CA ILE A 153 -3.19 -0.50 18.45
C ILE A 153 -3.10 -2.01 18.57
N LYS A 154 -3.85 -2.69 17.69
CA LYS A 154 -3.74 -4.12 17.48
C LYS A 154 -2.92 -4.37 16.22
N THR A 155 -1.98 -5.30 16.32
CA THR A 155 -1.14 -5.73 15.18
C THR A 155 -1.10 -7.25 15.18
N ASP A 156 -1.30 -7.86 14.01
CA ASP A 156 -1.13 -9.29 13.86
C ASP A 156 0.30 -9.59 13.38
N ILE A 157 1.03 -10.39 14.14
CA ILE A 157 2.38 -10.88 13.82
C ILE A 157 2.24 -12.29 13.25
N LYS A 158 2.21 -12.39 11.92
CA LYS A 158 2.08 -13.65 11.19
C LYS A 158 3.29 -14.57 11.40
N SER A 159 4.49 -14.00 11.47
CA SER A 159 5.72 -14.73 11.77
C SER A 159 6.76 -13.84 12.42
N LEU A 160 7.55 -14.40 13.32
CA LEU A 160 8.70 -13.77 13.95
C LEU A 160 9.79 -14.83 14.10
N LYS A 161 10.99 -14.56 13.56
CA LYS A 161 12.11 -15.50 13.54
C LYS A 161 13.40 -14.78 13.92
N ILE A 162 14.19 -15.40 14.77
CA ILE A 162 15.55 -14.97 15.01
C ILE A 162 16.41 -15.42 13.82
N LEU A 163 17.18 -14.52 13.26
CA LEU A 163 18.11 -14.79 12.17
C LEU A 163 19.52 -15.04 12.68
N ASN A 164 19.96 -14.19 13.62
CA ASN A 164 21.30 -14.30 14.21
C ASN A 164 21.36 -13.55 15.54
N TYR A 165 22.21 -14.01 16.43
CA TYR A 165 22.62 -13.29 17.62
C TYR A 165 24.15 -13.21 17.69
N SER A 166 24.66 -12.00 17.68
CA SER A 166 26.07 -11.66 17.90
C SER A 166 26.10 -10.51 18.89
N HIS A 167 26.33 -10.84 20.17
CA HIS A 167 26.21 -9.90 21.27
C HIS A 167 26.92 -8.55 20.99
N PRO A 168 26.24 -7.41 21.23
CA PRO A 168 24.87 -7.24 21.76
C PRO A 168 23.78 -7.13 20.71
N PHE A 169 24.01 -7.58 19.48
CA PHE A 169 23.10 -7.43 18.33
C PHE A 169 22.27 -8.68 18.08
N LEU A 170 20.95 -8.50 18.03
CA LEU A 170 19.98 -9.53 17.74
C LEU A 170 19.28 -9.22 16.41
N SER A 171 19.54 -10.03 15.39
CA SER A 171 18.88 -9.91 14.09
C SER A 171 17.64 -10.79 14.02
N PHE A 172 16.54 -10.23 13.54
CA PHE A 172 15.28 -10.96 13.39
C PHE A 172 14.53 -10.57 12.11
N GLU A 173 13.66 -11.45 11.65
CA GLU A 173 12.71 -11.21 10.58
C GLU A 173 11.30 -11.28 11.14
N VAL A 174 10.46 -10.32 10.79
CA VAL A 174 9.08 -10.23 11.26
C VAL A 174 8.15 -9.91 10.09
N CYS A 175 7.00 -10.62 10.05
CA CYS A 175 5.90 -10.37 9.12
C CYS A 175 4.70 -9.85 9.91
N VAL A 176 4.31 -8.61 9.67
CA VAL A 176 3.27 -7.90 10.44
C VAL A 176 2.18 -7.35 9.55
N SER A 177 0.97 -7.25 10.10
CA SER A 177 -0.14 -6.57 9.43
C SER A 177 0.11 -5.07 9.26
N GLU A 178 -0.66 -4.42 8.40
CA GLU A 178 -0.56 -2.98 8.17
C GLU A 178 -0.71 -2.19 9.47
N GLY A 179 0.08 -1.12 9.60
CA GLY A 179 0.09 -0.26 10.79
C GLY A 179 0.93 -0.77 11.94
N GLY A 180 1.53 -1.97 11.84
CA GLY A 180 2.45 -2.49 12.85
C GLY A 180 3.77 -1.73 12.91
N TYR A 181 4.29 -1.55 14.12
CA TYR A 181 5.56 -0.83 14.37
C TYR A 181 6.64 -1.82 14.82
N VAL A 182 7.58 -2.12 13.92
CA VAL A 182 8.68 -3.05 14.21
C VAL A 182 9.57 -2.55 15.34
N ARG A 183 9.69 -1.24 15.53
CA ARG A 183 10.41 -0.63 16.66
C ARG A 183 9.80 -1.03 18.02
N SER A 184 8.47 -1.03 18.12
CA SER A 184 7.81 -1.52 19.34
C SER A 184 7.98 -3.02 19.55
N ILE A 185 8.01 -3.80 18.46
CA ILE A 185 8.29 -5.25 18.55
C ILE A 185 9.71 -5.47 19.07
N GLY A 186 10.70 -4.73 18.58
CA GLY A 186 12.07 -4.76 19.09
C GLY A 186 12.14 -4.41 20.60
N GLU A 187 11.44 -3.36 21.03
CA GLU A 187 11.34 -2.98 22.43
C GLU A 187 10.71 -4.10 23.30
N MET A 188 9.65 -4.75 22.80
CA MET A 188 9.02 -5.87 23.52
C MET A 188 9.96 -7.08 23.63
N ILE A 189 10.72 -7.40 22.58
CA ILE A 189 11.74 -8.46 22.63
C ILE A 189 12.78 -8.11 23.72
N ALA A 190 13.28 -6.87 23.74
CA ALA A 190 14.24 -6.44 24.74
C ALA A 190 13.68 -6.51 26.16
N LYS A 191 12.44 -6.06 26.38
CA LYS A 191 11.74 -6.17 27.67
C LYS A 191 11.58 -7.60 28.16
N ASN A 192 11.24 -8.53 27.25
CA ASN A 192 11.15 -9.96 27.57
C ASN A 192 12.52 -10.58 27.92
N LEU A 193 13.61 -9.88 27.63
CA LEU A 193 15.00 -10.23 27.98
C LEU A 193 15.51 -9.41 29.15
N ASP A 194 14.63 -8.74 29.91
CA ASP A 194 14.96 -7.85 31.01
C ASP A 194 16.02 -6.78 30.65
N SER A 195 15.94 -6.26 29.41
CA SER A 195 16.91 -5.32 28.87
C SER A 195 16.23 -4.11 28.21
N TYR A 196 16.98 -3.02 28.06
CA TYR A 196 16.70 -2.01 27.06
C TYR A 196 17.05 -2.54 25.66
N GLY A 197 16.40 -1.99 24.65
CA GLY A 197 16.77 -2.31 23.26
C GLY A 197 16.05 -1.41 22.27
N SER A 198 16.80 -1.00 21.25
CA SER A 198 16.30 -0.17 20.15
C SER A 198 16.85 -0.68 18.82
N LEU A 199 16.12 -0.42 17.74
CA LEU A 199 16.54 -0.88 16.41
C LEU A 199 17.71 -0.03 15.90
N CYS A 200 18.80 -0.67 15.53
CA CYS A 200 19.90 -0.03 14.82
C CYS A 200 19.86 -0.24 13.29
N SER A 201 19.06 -1.20 12.81
CA SER A 201 18.79 -1.39 11.39
C SER A 201 17.36 -1.88 11.19
N LEU A 202 16.71 -1.43 10.12
CA LEU A 202 15.38 -1.85 9.72
C LEU A 202 15.27 -1.83 8.19
N GLU A 203 14.92 -2.97 7.61
CA GLU A 203 14.72 -3.11 6.17
C GLU A 203 13.34 -3.68 5.88
N ARG A 204 12.54 -3.00 5.08
CA ARG A 204 11.31 -3.58 4.52
C ARG A 204 11.65 -4.36 3.26
N THR A 205 11.60 -5.69 3.36
CA THR A 205 11.93 -6.59 2.25
C THR A 205 10.74 -6.91 1.37
N GLN A 206 9.51 -6.89 1.95
CA GLN A 206 8.28 -7.29 1.26
C GLN A 206 7.08 -6.46 1.71
N GLU A 207 6.19 -6.17 0.79
CA GLU A 207 4.84 -5.63 1.06
C GLU A 207 3.84 -6.37 0.18
N GLY A 208 2.92 -7.14 0.80
CA GLY A 208 2.03 -8.04 0.09
C GLY A 208 2.80 -9.06 -0.74
N LYS A 209 2.43 -9.13 -2.01
CA LYS A 209 3.09 -9.99 -3.00
C LYS A 209 4.40 -9.41 -3.56
N TRP A 210 4.71 -8.14 -3.25
CA TRP A 210 5.85 -7.45 -3.82
C TRP A 210 7.10 -7.67 -2.98
N HIS A 211 8.17 -8.17 -3.59
CA HIS A 211 9.47 -8.42 -2.99
C HIS A 211 10.56 -7.82 -3.88
N TYR A 212 11.11 -6.66 -3.50
CA TYR A 212 11.98 -5.86 -4.37
C TYR A 212 13.19 -6.62 -4.91
N HIS A 213 13.95 -7.28 -4.03
CA HIS A 213 15.17 -7.99 -4.44
C HIS A 213 14.85 -9.13 -5.41
N ASN A 214 13.85 -9.95 -5.11
CA ASN A 214 13.46 -11.06 -6.00
C ASN A 214 13.01 -10.52 -7.36
N MET A 215 12.21 -9.42 -7.37
CA MET A 215 11.73 -8.81 -8.61
C MET A 215 12.88 -8.22 -9.45
N CYS A 216 13.94 -7.72 -8.82
CA CYS A 216 15.12 -7.22 -9.52
C CYS A 216 16.01 -8.35 -10.05
N MET A 217 16.11 -9.47 -9.32
CA MET A 217 16.94 -10.62 -9.72
C MET A 217 16.27 -11.41 -10.85
N ASP A 218 14.97 -11.64 -10.75
CA ASP A 218 14.17 -12.40 -11.72
C ASP A 218 13.34 -11.48 -12.62
N TYR A 219 13.91 -10.34 -13.04
CA TYR A 219 13.20 -9.32 -13.81
C TYR A 219 12.50 -9.89 -15.05
N GLU A 220 13.17 -10.74 -15.83
CA GLU A 220 12.63 -11.33 -17.06
C GLU A 220 11.43 -12.26 -16.77
N ALA A 221 11.46 -13.03 -15.70
CA ALA A 221 10.34 -13.87 -15.29
C ALA A 221 9.15 -13.03 -14.78
N ASN A 222 9.41 -11.93 -14.06
CA ASN A 222 8.39 -11.05 -13.53
C ASN A 222 7.80 -10.08 -14.56
N ARG A 223 8.54 -9.76 -15.65
CA ARG A 223 8.14 -8.83 -16.71
C ARG A 223 6.81 -9.19 -17.36
N LYS A 224 6.54 -10.47 -17.53
CA LYS A 224 5.32 -10.93 -18.22
C LYS A 224 4.05 -10.77 -17.38
N GLN A 225 4.16 -10.74 -16.07
CA GLN A 225 3.00 -10.78 -15.16
C GLN A 225 2.78 -9.49 -14.37
N ASN A 226 3.84 -8.90 -13.79
CA ASN A 226 3.72 -7.89 -12.75
C ASN A 226 4.46 -6.58 -13.05
N ILE A 227 5.53 -6.62 -13.83
CA ILE A 227 6.40 -5.48 -14.10
C ILE A 227 6.23 -5.04 -15.55
N LEU A 228 5.95 -3.75 -15.76
CA LEU A 228 5.90 -3.14 -17.10
C LEU A 228 7.32 -2.84 -17.62
N ASP A 229 8.17 -2.30 -16.76
CA ASP A 229 9.56 -1.96 -17.10
C ASP A 229 10.42 -1.82 -15.82
N CYS A 230 11.74 -1.89 -15.99
CA CYS A 230 12.73 -1.57 -14.96
C CYS A 230 13.65 -0.48 -15.50
N ILE A 231 13.61 0.66 -14.86
CA ILE A 231 14.35 1.85 -15.30
C ILE A 231 15.38 2.28 -14.27
N ASN A 232 16.50 2.79 -14.74
CA ASN A 232 17.50 3.46 -13.90
C ASN A 232 17.15 4.94 -13.80
N VAL A 233 16.89 5.40 -12.58
CA VAL A 233 16.53 6.80 -12.29
C VAL A 233 17.72 7.46 -11.59
N PRO A 234 18.30 8.53 -12.15
CA PRO A 234 19.37 9.27 -11.51
C PRO A 234 18.81 10.02 -10.29
N LEU A 235 19.48 9.88 -9.16
CA LEU A 235 19.11 10.54 -7.91
C LEU A 235 20.22 11.46 -7.45
N HIS A 236 19.82 12.60 -6.89
CA HIS A 236 20.69 13.46 -6.12
C HIS A 236 20.15 13.52 -4.68
N ILE A 237 20.85 12.87 -3.78
CA ILE A 237 20.46 12.73 -2.37
C ILE A 237 21.64 13.18 -1.50
N GLN A 238 21.43 14.20 -0.66
CA GLN A 238 22.45 14.71 0.29
C GLN A 238 23.82 14.98 -0.36
N GLY A 239 23.83 15.57 -1.56
CA GLY A 239 25.07 15.85 -2.27
C GLY A 239 25.67 14.68 -3.06
N VAL A 240 25.07 13.48 -2.97
CA VAL A 240 25.53 12.28 -3.66
C VAL A 240 24.69 11.98 -4.87
N TYR A 241 25.36 11.78 -6.02
CA TYR A 241 24.72 11.28 -7.24
C TYR A 241 24.78 9.77 -7.29
N GLN A 242 23.62 9.13 -7.44
CA GLN A 242 23.50 7.68 -7.56
C GLN A 242 22.32 7.31 -8.48
N ASN A 243 22.26 6.05 -8.91
CA ASN A 243 21.13 5.55 -9.67
C ASN A 243 20.28 4.62 -8.80
N ALA A 244 18.96 4.78 -8.90
CA ALA A 244 18.00 3.83 -8.33
C ALA A 244 17.36 3.01 -9.43
N LYS A 245 17.27 1.69 -9.23
CA LYS A 245 16.38 0.85 -10.04
C LYS A 245 14.94 1.09 -9.61
N VAL A 246 14.10 1.48 -10.55
CA VAL A 246 12.67 1.72 -10.33
C VAL A 246 11.88 0.76 -11.20
N LEU A 247 11.07 -0.09 -10.54
CA LEU A 247 10.23 -1.08 -11.21
C LEU A 247 8.86 -0.47 -11.46
N LEU A 248 8.44 -0.38 -12.72
CA LEU A 248 7.11 0.08 -13.11
C LEU A 248 6.12 -1.08 -13.04
N LEU A 249 4.99 -0.90 -12.38
CA LEU A 249 4.03 -1.97 -12.12
C LEU A 249 2.79 -1.89 -13.01
N ASN A 250 2.25 -3.05 -13.37
CA ASN A 250 0.94 -3.14 -14.00
C ASN A 250 -0.16 -2.80 -12.99
N ILE A 251 -1.05 -1.87 -13.34
CA ILE A 251 -2.14 -1.41 -12.47
C ILE A 251 -3.11 -2.54 -12.08
N LYS A 252 -3.46 -3.42 -13.00
CA LYS A 252 -4.41 -4.50 -12.76
C LYS A 252 -3.90 -5.45 -11.69
N ASN A 253 -2.59 -5.70 -11.69
CA ASN A 253 -1.95 -6.55 -10.70
C ASN A 253 -1.65 -5.82 -9.38
N ALA A 254 -1.51 -4.49 -9.42
CA ALA A 254 -1.21 -3.71 -8.23
C ALA A 254 -2.42 -3.55 -7.29
N LEU A 255 -3.62 -3.43 -7.84
CA LEU A 255 -4.81 -3.10 -7.06
C LEU A 255 -5.55 -4.30 -6.48
N ASN A 256 -5.28 -5.52 -6.94
CA ASN A 256 -5.96 -6.74 -6.48
C ASN A 256 -7.50 -6.68 -6.54
N TYR A 257 -8.04 -5.96 -7.50
CA TYR A 257 -9.46 -5.95 -7.83
C TYR A 257 -9.72 -6.74 -9.11
N ASP A 258 -10.84 -7.44 -9.15
CA ASP A 258 -11.36 -7.97 -10.41
C ASP A 258 -11.59 -6.79 -11.37
N THR A 259 -11.23 -6.98 -12.63
CA THR A 259 -11.37 -5.93 -13.65
C THR A 259 -12.61 -6.18 -14.49
N ILE A 260 -13.40 -5.15 -14.70
CA ILE A 260 -14.54 -5.16 -15.63
C ILE A 260 -14.32 -4.15 -16.75
N GLN A 261 -14.56 -4.56 -17.99
CA GLN A 261 -14.51 -3.69 -19.15
C GLN A 261 -15.85 -2.99 -19.33
N LEU A 262 -15.87 -1.65 -19.31
CA LEU A 262 -17.06 -0.82 -19.41
C LEU A 262 -16.89 0.29 -20.46
N THR A 263 -16.30 -0.03 -21.61
CA THR A 263 -15.97 0.93 -22.69
C THR A 263 -17.17 1.74 -23.14
N GLU A 264 -18.35 1.11 -23.25
CA GLU A 264 -19.57 1.76 -23.70
C GLU A 264 -20.08 2.85 -22.76
N TYR A 265 -19.72 2.73 -21.47
CA TYR A 265 -20.10 3.69 -20.44
C TYR A 265 -19.07 4.80 -20.21
N ALA A 266 -17.98 4.82 -21.01
CA ALA A 266 -16.85 5.72 -20.79
C ALA A 266 -17.24 7.19 -20.70
N LYS A 267 -18.08 7.70 -21.60
CA LYS A 267 -18.54 9.10 -21.59
C LYS A 267 -19.41 9.42 -20.39
N VAL A 268 -20.35 8.53 -20.06
CA VAL A 268 -21.28 8.66 -18.93
C VAL A 268 -20.50 8.65 -17.63
N ALA A 269 -19.60 7.68 -17.46
CA ALA A 269 -18.76 7.54 -16.29
C ALA A 269 -17.80 8.73 -16.12
N TYR A 270 -17.17 9.20 -17.23
CA TYR A 270 -16.28 10.34 -17.18
C TYR A 270 -16.95 11.61 -16.64
N ASN A 271 -18.20 11.83 -16.97
CA ASN A 271 -18.97 12.97 -16.49
C ASN A 271 -19.52 12.78 -15.07
N GLY A 272 -19.29 11.61 -14.44
CA GLY A 272 -19.75 11.31 -13.09
C GLY A 272 -21.28 11.09 -13.00
N ALA A 273 -21.94 10.83 -14.13
CA ALA A 273 -23.36 10.56 -14.17
C ALA A 273 -23.67 9.18 -13.56
N LYS A 274 -24.91 9.02 -13.07
CA LYS A 274 -25.38 7.75 -12.51
C LYS A 274 -25.30 6.64 -13.56
N LEU A 275 -24.64 5.56 -13.21
CA LEU A 275 -24.49 4.38 -14.04
C LEU A 275 -25.38 3.26 -13.49
N ILE A 276 -26.13 2.60 -14.38
CA ILE A 276 -26.91 1.40 -14.07
C ILE A 276 -26.47 0.34 -15.07
N LEU A 277 -25.97 -0.78 -14.58
CA LEU A 277 -25.55 -1.89 -15.41
C LEU A 277 -26.73 -2.75 -15.82
N ASN A 278 -26.60 -3.36 -16.99
CA ASN A 278 -27.59 -4.31 -17.49
C ASN A 278 -27.74 -5.51 -16.51
N PRO A 279 -28.97 -5.98 -16.20
CA PRO A 279 -29.19 -7.11 -15.30
C PRO A 279 -28.44 -8.38 -15.65
N SER A 280 -28.29 -8.69 -16.96
CA SER A 280 -27.51 -9.87 -17.40
C SER A 280 -26.02 -9.75 -17.10
N LEU A 281 -25.45 -8.55 -17.14
CA LEU A 281 -24.07 -8.29 -16.74
C LEU A 281 -23.92 -8.42 -15.23
N CYS A 282 -24.89 -7.91 -14.48
CA CYS A 282 -24.89 -8.06 -13.03
C CYS A 282 -24.98 -9.53 -12.62
N ALA A 283 -25.84 -10.32 -13.25
CA ALA A 283 -25.92 -11.76 -13.01
C ALA A 283 -24.55 -12.43 -13.20
N LYS A 284 -23.88 -12.20 -14.33
CA LYS A 284 -22.52 -12.74 -14.57
C LYS A 284 -21.51 -12.34 -13.48
N ILE A 285 -21.53 -11.07 -13.03
CA ILE A 285 -20.62 -10.57 -11.99
C ILE A 285 -20.83 -11.30 -10.65
N PHE A 286 -22.09 -11.64 -10.33
CA PHE A 286 -22.45 -12.24 -9.06
C PHE A 286 -22.55 -13.77 -9.08
N ASP A 287 -22.80 -14.39 -10.23
CA ASP A 287 -22.85 -15.85 -10.40
C ASP A 287 -21.47 -16.48 -10.37
N ASP A 288 -20.44 -15.80 -10.91
CA ASP A 288 -19.03 -16.23 -10.76
C ASP A 288 -18.54 -16.25 -9.31
N MET A 289 -19.25 -15.64 -8.37
CA MET A 289 -18.91 -15.70 -6.94
C MET A 289 -19.08 -17.08 -6.32
N SER A 290 -19.88 -17.98 -6.94
CA SER A 290 -20.08 -19.34 -6.44
C SER A 290 -18.92 -20.29 -6.80
N HIS A 291 -17.99 -19.91 -7.69
CA HIS A 291 -17.01 -20.82 -8.29
C HIS A 291 -15.55 -20.33 -8.30
N SER A 292 -15.20 -19.13 -7.85
CA SER A 292 -13.82 -18.65 -7.92
C SER A 292 -13.15 -18.44 -6.56
N LYS A 293 -12.37 -19.44 -6.15
CA LYS A 293 -11.11 -19.17 -5.43
C LYS A 293 -10.03 -18.96 -6.49
N ALA A 294 -9.40 -17.78 -6.44
CA ALA A 294 -8.11 -17.42 -7.03
C ALA A 294 -7.88 -17.83 -8.49
N ASP A 295 -8.19 -16.93 -9.43
CA ASP A 295 -7.38 -16.68 -10.64
C ASP A 295 -7.99 -15.47 -11.34
N GLY A 296 -7.21 -14.40 -11.50
CA GLY A 296 -7.66 -13.15 -12.13
C GLY A 296 -8.07 -13.36 -13.58
N LYS A 297 -9.33 -13.66 -13.83
CA LYS A 297 -9.90 -13.78 -15.17
C LYS A 297 -10.55 -12.47 -15.57
N PHE A 298 -10.21 -12.04 -16.77
CA PHE A 298 -10.89 -10.95 -17.46
C PHE A 298 -12.30 -11.39 -17.86
N LEU A 299 -13.32 -10.61 -17.42
CA LEU A 299 -14.65 -10.68 -18.01
C LEU A 299 -14.68 -9.68 -19.17
N GLU A 300 -14.53 -10.17 -20.39
CA GLU A 300 -14.87 -9.42 -21.60
C GLU A 300 -16.38 -9.53 -21.83
N CYS A 301 -17.07 -8.39 -21.85
CA CYS A 301 -18.47 -8.35 -22.23
C CYS A 301 -18.58 -8.17 -23.74
N GLU A 302 -18.89 -9.24 -24.47
CA GLU A 302 -19.39 -9.14 -25.84
C GLU A 302 -20.82 -8.57 -25.81
N TYR A 303 -20.97 -7.39 -26.39
CA TYR A 303 -22.27 -6.78 -26.62
C TYR A 303 -22.91 -7.31 -27.87
N VAL A 304 -24.04 -7.99 -27.73
CA VAL A 304 -24.92 -8.26 -28.85
C VAL A 304 -25.58 -6.94 -29.25
N LYS A 305 -25.21 -6.41 -30.43
CA LYS A 305 -25.89 -5.28 -31.08
C LYS A 305 -27.35 -5.63 -31.28
N HIS A 306 -28.23 -5.19 -30.40
CA HIS A 306 -29.62 -4.96 -30.76
C HIS A 306 -29.83 -3.44 -30.83
N SER A 307 -29.54 -2.96 -32.02
CA SER A 307 -30.26 -2.16 -32.98
C SER A 307 -31.05 -0.96 -32.52
N GLN A 308 -30.74 0.10 -33.25
CA GLN A 308 -31.68 1.03 -33.89
C GLN A 308 -32.95 1.35 -33.11
N ASN A 309 -33.06 2.60 -32.74
CA ASN A 309 -34.20 3.33 -32.21
C ASN A 309 -34.18 3.55 -30.68
N MET A 310 -33.37 4.46 -30.23
CA MET A 310 -33.76 5.38 -29.14
C MET A 310 -33.40 6.80 -29.55
N GLN A 311 -34.29 7.38 -30.36
CA GLN A 311 -34.45 8.82 -30.39
C GLN A 311 -34.87 9.30 -29.01
N ALA A 312 -34.38 10.50 -28.68
CA ALA A 312 -34.72 11.22 -27.49
C ALA A 312 -36.19 11.07 -27.09
N ALA A 313 -36.46 10.36 -26.03
CA ALA A 313 -37.74 10.42 -25.38
C ALA A 313 -37.64 11.44 -24.24
N HIS A 314 -38.30 12.57 -24.48
CA HIS A 314 -38.66 13.54 -23.49
C HIS A 314 -39.33 12.90 -22.28
N LEU A 315 -38.98 13.41 -21.12
CA LEU A 315 -39.78 13.33 -19.91
C LEU A 315 -41.24 13.64 -20.22
N GLU A 316 -42.17 12.75 -19.84
CA GLU A 316 -43.34 13.08 -19.07
C GLU A 316 -44.18 11.83 -18.76
N SER A 317 -44.61 11.83 -17.51
CA SER A 317 -45.79 11.17 -16.93
C SER A 317 -45.78 9.68 -16.62
N GLY A 318 -45.85 9.42 -15.34
CA GLY A 318 -46.80 8.46 -14.82
C GLY A 318 -46.28 7.16 -14.23
N TYR A 319 -45.47 7.20 -13.17
CA TYR A 319 -45.52 6.12 -12.20
C TYR A 319 -45.76 6.66 -10.79
N LYS A 320 -46.98 6.36 -10.31
CA LYS A 320 -47.40 6.62 -8.95
C LYS A 320 -46.59 5.84 -7.94
N ASN A 321 -46.13 6.55 -6.94
CA ASN A 321 -45.81 6.15 -5.57
C ASN A 321 -45.48 4.69 -5.31
N LYS A 322 -44.16 4.39 -5.26
CA LYS A 322 -43.61 3.52 -4.24
C LYS A 322 -42.54 4.32 -3.50
N GLU A 323 -42.68 4.32 -2.21
CA GLU A 323 -41.89 5.06 -1.25
C GLU A 323 -40.40 4.96 -1.56
N VAL A 324 -39.79 6.10 -1.84
CA VAL A 324 -38.36 6.26 -1.93
C VAL A 324 -37.83 6.18 -0.50
N CYS A 325 -37.23 5.06 -0.13
CA CYS A 325 -36.48 4.99 1.11
C CYS A 325 -35.36 6.04 1.07
N PRO A 326 -35.25 6.90 2.08
CA PRO A 326 -34.21 7.90 2.15
C PRO A 326 -32.86 7.21 2.39
N ASN A 327 -31.87 7.51 1.56
CA ASN A 327 -30.42 7.39 1.65
C ASN A 327 -29.78 6.60 2.80
N THR A 328 -30.27 5.42 3.12
CA THR A 328 -29.57 4.45 3.95
C THR A 328 -29.41 3.16 3.14
N PRO A 329 -28.20 2.68 2.86
CA PRO A 329 -28.04 1.38 2.20
C PRO A 329 -28.64 0.32 3.12
N CYS A 330 -29.58 -0.48 2.61
CA CYS A 330 -30.04 -1.69 3.24
C CYS A 330 -28.82 -2.53 3.63
N LYS A 331 -28.72 -2.92 4.90
CA LYS A 331 -27.57 -3.66 5.48
C LYS A 331 -27.33 -5.03 4.86
N ASP A 332 -28.16 -5.50 3.94
CA ASP A 332 -28.10 -6.83 3.31
C ASP A 332 -27.86 -6.78 1.78
N SER A 333 -27.48 -5.65 1.20
CA SER A 333 -27.20 -5.58 -0.23
C SER A 333 -25.82 -6.17 -0.52
N VAL A 334 -25.81 -7.33 -1.18
CA VAL A 334 -24.56 -7.92 -1.72
C VAL A 334 -24.01 -6.95 -2.78
N SER A 335 -22.80 -6.45 -2.55
CA SER A 335 -22.09 -5.59 -3.49
C SER A 335 -20.67 -6.14 -3.78
N LYS A 336 -20.11 -5.76 -4.93
CA LYS A 336 -18.75 -6.12 -5.33
C LYS A 336 -17.99 -4.88 -5.76
N VAL A 337 -16.78 -4.70 -5.22
CA VAL A 337 -15.88 -3.62 -5.62
C VAL A 337 -14.97 -4.11 -6.74
N MET A 338 -14.90 -3.37 -7.84
CA MET A 338 -14.17 -3.75 -9.05
C MET A 338 -13.37 -2.58 -9.62
N LEU A 339 -12.30 -2.90 -10.33
CA LEU A 339 -11.60 -1.96 -11.18
C LEU A 339 -12.34 -1.87 -12.52
N ALA A 340 -13.01 -0.75 -12.76
CA ALA A 340 -13.69 -0.50 -14.03
C ALA A 340 -12.70 0.08 -15.06
N ASP A 341 -12.59 -0.58 -16.19
CA ASP A 341 -11.80 -0.15 -17.33
C ASP A 341 -12.74 0.47 -18.37
N PHE A 342 -12.64 1.78 -18.56
CA PHE A 342 -13.48 2.57 -19.47
C PHE A 342 -12.76 2.94 -20.78
N ASP A 343 -11.71 2.22 -21.16
CA ASP A 343 -10.90 2.49 -22.34
C ASP A 343 -9.98 3.71 -22.21
N THR A 344 -10.52 4.88 -21.94
CA THR A 344 -9.79 6.14 -21.81
C THR A 344 -9.31 6.40 -20.39
N HIS A 345 -9.97 5.84 -19.40
CA HIS A 345 -9.67 6.03 -17.97
C HIS A 345 -10.05 4.79 -17.15
N PHE A 346 -9.59 4.76 -15.91
CA PHE A 346 -9.99 3.77 -14.91
C PHE A 346 -10.87 4.40 -13.83
N GLY A 347 -11.67 3.57 -13.19
CA GLY A 347 -12.40 3.88 -11.98
C GLY A 347 -12.40 2.70 -11.02
N ILE A 348 -12.59 2.96 -9.73
CA ILE A 348 -12.98 1.94 -8.76
C ILE A 348 -14.45 2.15 -8.49
N ILE A 349 -15.23 1.11 -8.72
CA ILE A 349 -16.68 1.14 -8.59
C ILE A 349 -17.16 0.04 -7.64
N GLU A 350 -18.24 0.31 -6.94
CA GLU A 350 -18.99 -0.68 -6.20
C GLU A 350 -20.26 -0.97 -6.98
N ILE A 351 -20.46 -2.23 -7.35
CA ILE A 351 -21.62 -2.70 -8.12
C ILE A 351 -22.55 -3.41 -7.17
N PHE A 352 -23.81 -3.04 -7.18
CA PHE A 352 -24.86 -3.68 -6.39
C PHE A 352 -25.62 -4.70 -7.25
N ARG A 353 -26.22 -5.69 -6.60
CA ARG A 353 -26.92 -6.80 -7.27
C ARG A 353 -28.11 -6.32 -8.13
N ASP A 354 -28.69 -5.18 -7.82
CA ASP A 354 -29.76 -4.52 -8.58
C ASP A 354 -29.27 -3.77 -9.83
N GLY A 355 -27.94 -3.79 -10.10
CA GLY A 355 -27.28 -3.08 -11.21
C GLY A 355 -26.87 -1.65 -10.88
N GLY A 356 -27.19 -1.15 -9.70
CA GLY A 356 -26.72 0.14 -9.24
C GLY A 356 -25.20 0.20 -9.16
N VAL A 357 -24.60 1.32 -9.54
CA VAL A 357 -23.17 1.56 -9.47
C VAL A 357 -22.87 2.79 -8.65
N LYS A 358 -21.95 2.63 -7.70
CA LYS A 358 -21.42 3.72 -6.91
C LYS A 358 -19.94 3.91 -7.26
N TYR A 359 -19.55 5.13 -7.62
CA TYR A 359 -18.17 5.47 -7.84
C TYR A 359 -17.44 5.65 -6.51
N ILE A 360 -16.46 4.78 -6.24
CA ILE A 360 -15.52 4.94 -5.13
C ILE A 360 -14.43 5.91 -5.57
N LEU A 361 -13.91 5.71 -6.79
CA LEU A 361 -12.94 6.57 -7.42
C LEU A 361 -13.19 6.58 -8.92
N ASN A 362 -13.19 7.76 -9.54
CA ASN A 362 -13.44 7.92 -10.98
C ASN A 362 -12.38 8.81 -11.62
N ARG A 363 -12.28 8.79 -12.95
CA ARG A 363 -11.45 9.67 -13.77
C ARG A 363 -9.95 9.54 -13.47
N ILE A 364 -9.43 8.32 -13.50
CA ILE A 364 -8.01 8.07 -13.51
C ILE A 364 -7.62 7.83 -14.96
N ASP A 365 -7.10 8.88 -15.60
CA ASP A 365 -6.73 8.81 -17.00
C ASP A 365 -5.71 7.70 -17.21
N LYS A 366 -5.91 6.93 -18.28
CA LYS A 366 -4.89 6.07 -18.87
C LYS A 366 -3.84 6.96 -19.54
N CYS A 367 -2.73 6.38 -19.84
CA CYS A 367 -1.64 7.08 -20.55
C CYS A 367 -1.98 7.27 -22.01
#